data_4fb9e717a0837b17dbd7b51928ee04a8
#
_entry.id   4fb9e717a0837b17dbd7b51928ee04a8
#
_cell.length_a   1.000
_cell.length_b   1.000
_cell.length_c   1.000
_cell.angle_alpha   90.00
_cell.angle_beta   90.00
_cell.angle_gamma   90.00
#
_symmetry.space_group_name_H-M   'P 1'
#
loop_
_entity.id
_entity.type
_entity.pdbx_description
1 polymer ?
#
loop_
_entity_poly.entity_id
_entity_poly.type
_entity_poly.pdbx_seq_one_letter_code
_entity_poly.pdbx_strand_id
1 'polypeptide(L)'
;MLHLINIKKDYKSGNETVHALKGISLTFRKNEFVSILGQSGCGKTTMLNIVGGLDQYTSGDLLIDYRSTKDFKDSDWDRYRNHTIGFVFQSYNLIPHQSVLANVELALTLSGVSRDERRKRALEALEKVGLKDQIHKRPNQMSGGQMQRVAIARALVNNPDILLADEPTGALDSATSVAIMEILNEIAKEKLVIMVTHNPELAQKYSTRIIRLLDGEVVDDSNPYTIKEGKKAE
;
A
#
# COMPACT_ATOMS: atom_id res chain seq x y z
N MET A 1 -14.21 2.52 3.22
CA MET A 1 -14.37 1.68 2.02
C MET A 1 -13.84 2.42 0.81
N LEU A 2 -13.14 1.73 -0.11
CA LEU A 2 -12.40 2.36 -1.21
C LEU A 2 -13.07 2.02 -2.55
N HIS A 3 -13.39 3.05 -3.37
CA HIS A 3 -14.01 2.89 -4.68
C HIS A 3 -13.32 3.76 -5.72
N LEU A 4 -12.92 3.15 -6.82
CA LEU A 4 -12.44 3.81 -8.02
C LEU A 4 -13.59 3.81 -9.05
N ILE A 5 -13.92 4.95 -9.59
CA ILE A 5 -15.00 5.11 -10.57
C ILE A 5 -14.41 5.75 -11.82
N ASN A 6 -14.22 4.95 -12.86
CA ASN A 6 -13.71 5.39 -14.17
C ASN A 6 -12.44 6.24 -14.07
N ILE A 7 -11.49 5.84 -13.22
CA ILE A 7 -10.23 6.55 -12.99
C ILE A 7 -9.37 6.50 -14.24
N LYS A 8 -9.03 7.68 -14.77
CA LYS A 8 -8.08 7.87 -15.85
C LYS A 8 -6.87 8.67 -15.37
N LYS A 9 -5.70 8.32 -15.87
CA LYS A 9 -4.47 9.07 -15.60
C LYS A 9 -3.66 9.23 -16.86
N ASP A 10 -3.40 10.49 -17.20
CA ASP A 10 -2.59 10.90 -18.31
C ASP A 10 -1.35 11.64 -17.82
N TYR A 11 -0.18 11.28 -18.33
CA TYR A 11 1.07 12.02 -18.13
C TYR A 11 1.44 12.73 -19.42
N LYS A 12 1.73 14.01 -19.34
CA LYS A 12 2.20 14.83 -20.49
C LYS A 12 3.73 14.90 -20.45
N SER A 13 4.36 14.51 -21.54
CA SER A 13 5.81 14.64 -21.77
C SER A 13 6.06 15.37 -23.08
N GLY A 14 6.29 16.67 -23.00
CA GLY A 14 6.37 17.52 -24.21
C GLY A 14 5.06 17.50 -25.00
N ASN A 15 5.12 17.04 -26.25
CA ASN A 15 3.97 16.92 -27.15
C ASN A 15 3.27 15.55 -27.08
N GLU A 16 3.80 14.61 -26.30
CA GLU A 16 3.24 13.28 -26.17
C GLU A 16 2.40 13.16 -24.89
N THR A 17 1.32 12.38 -24.98
CA THR A 17 0.47 12.03 -23.82
C THR A 17 0.52 10.53 -23.63
N VAL A 18 0.96 10.11 -22.45
CA VAL A 18 0.94 8.70 -22.03
C VAL A 18 -0.30 8.44 -21.21
N HIS A 19 -1.20 7.60 -21.72
CA HIS A 19 -2.41 7.17 -21.02
C HIS A 19 -2.09 6.02 -20.08
N ALA A 20 -1.72 6.33 -18.84
CA ALA A 20 -1.30 5.32 -17.84
C ALA A 20 -2.46 4.52 -17.27
N LEU A 21 -3.63 5.15 -17.10
CA LEU A 21 -4.89 4.48 -16.72
C LEU A 21 -6.02 4.95 -17.64
N LYS A 22 -6.83 4.01 -18.13
CA LYS A 22 -7.83 4.25 -19.19
C LYS A 22 -9.29 4.08 -18.74
N GLY A 23 -9.56 4.22 -17.44
CA GLY A 23 -10.93 4.13 -16.91
C GLY A 23 -11.13 2.97 -15.96
N ILE A 24 -10.28 2.88 -14.94
CA ILE A 24 -10.33 1.85 -13.91
C ILE A 24 -11.54 2.06 -13.01
N SER A 25 -12.38 1.02 -12.88
CA SER A 25 -13.47 0.97 -11.92
C SER A 25 -13.32 -0.25 -11.04
N LEU A 26 -13.07 -0.05 -9.74
CA LEU A 26 -12.83 -1.11 -8.76
C LEU A 26 -13.42 -0.73 -7.40
N THR A 27 -13.94 -1.72 -6.71
CA THR A 27 -14.40 -1.58 -5.32
C THR A 27 -13.66 -2.57 -4.45
N PHE A 28 -13.15 -2.15 -3.29
CA PHE A 28 -12.40 -2.99 -2.37
C PHE A 28 -13.19 -3.25 -1.09
N ARG A 29 -13.05 -4.45 -0.53
CA ARG A 29 -13.57 -4.84 0.79
C ARG A 29 -12.64 -4.36 1.90
N LYS A 30 -13.12 -4.26 3.12
CA LYS A 30 -12.29 -3.77 4.26
C LYS A 30 -11.15 -4.73 4.61
N ASN A 31 -11.43 -6.04 4.64
CA ASN A 31 -10.47 -7.06 5.03
C ASN A 31 -10.28 -7.99 3.83
N GLU A 32 -9.30 -7.69 3.01
CA GLU A 32 -9.07 -8.39 1.74
C GLU A 32 -7.58 -8.32 1.39
N PHE A 33 -7.03 -9.40 0.87
CA PHE A 33 -5.71 -9.39 0.25
C PHE A 33 -5.88 -9.36 -1.27
N VAL A 34 -5.68 -8.21 -1.87
CA VAL A 34 -5.79 -7.99 -3.31
C VAL A 34 -4.41 -7.92 -3.93
N SER A 35 -4.13 -8.78 -4.91
CA SER A 35 -2.97 -8.63 -5.78
C SER A 35 -3.37 -8.06 -7.13
N ILE A 36 -2.65 -7.03 -7.57
CA ILE A 36 -2.76 -6.46 -8.90
C ILE A 36 -1.58 -6.95 -9.73
N LEU A 37 -1.89 -7.82 -10.67
CA LEU A 37 -0.92 -8.42 -11.58
C LEU A 37 -0.90 -7.69 -12.92
N GLY A 38 0.28 -7.57 -13.51
CA GLY A 38 0.46 -7.05 -14.86
C GLY A 38 1.94 -6.87 -15.18
N GLN A 39 2.24 -6.67 -16.46
CA GLN A 39 3.60 -6.41 -16.92
C GLN A 39 4.13 -5.06 -16.43
N SER A 40 5.44 -4.84 -16.52
CA SER A 40 6.03 -3.53 -16.22
C SER A 40 5.43 -2.46 -17.15
N GLY A 41 5.14 -1.29 -16.59
CA GLY A 41 4.58 -0.16 -17.34
C GLY A 41 3.05 -0.21 -17.58
N CYS A 42 2.32 -1.26 -17.19
CA CYS A 42 0.87 -1.35 -17.42
C CYS A 42 0.00 -0.49 -16.48
N GLY A 43 0.60 0.37 -15.61
CA GLY A 43 -0.14 1.31 -14.77
C GLY A 43 -0.33 0.89 -13.30
N LYS A 44 0.22 -0.24 -12.83
CA LYS A 44 0.04 -0.74 -11.45
C LYS A 44 0.46 0.26 -10.38
N THR A 45 1.71 0.71 -10.44
CA THR A 45 2.27 1.70 -9.48
C THR A 45 1.53 3.04 -9.58
N THR A 46 1.13 3.47 -10.80
CA THR A 46 0.29 4.65 -10.98
C THR A 46 -1.03 4.53 -10.24
N MET A 47 -1.72 3.39 -10.37
CA MET A 47 -2.98 3.14 -9.66
C MET A 47 -2.75 3.12 -8.15
N LEU A 48 -1.68 2.45 -7.68
CA LEU A 48 -1.35 2.39 -6.26
C LEU A 48 -1.08 3.79 -5.68
N ASN A 49 -0.36 4.64 -6.42
CA ASN A 49 -0.07 6.01 -6.01
C ASN A 49 -1.32 6.88 -5.95
N ILE A 50 -2.26 6.72 -6.89
CA ILE A 50 -3.55 7.43 -6.86
C ILE A 50 -4.36 6.99 -5.65
N VAL A 51 -4.48 5.68 -5.41
CA VAL A 51 -5.16 5.13 -4.24
C VAL A 51 -4.55 5.65 -2.94
N GLY A 52 -3.24 5.76 -2.88
CA GLY A 52 -2.52 6.25 -1.70
C GLY A 52 -2.46 7.77 -1.55
N GLY A 53 -3.02 8.53 -2.49
CA GLY A 53 -2.98 9.99 -2.47
C GLY A 53 -1.59 10.58 -2.69
N LEU A 54 -0.69 9.83 -3.37
CA LEU A 54 0.64 10.30 -3.77
C LEU A 54 0.64 10.92 -5.17
N ASP A 55 -0.39 10.60 -5.98
CA ASP A 55 -0.60 11.18 -7.30
C ASP A 55 -2.10 11.48 -7.50
N GLN A 56 -2.42 12.38 -8.42
CA GLN A 56 -3.79 12.77 -8.74
C GLN A 56 -4.23 12.10 -10.04
N TYR A 57 -5.48 11.66 -10.11
CA TYR A 57 -6.09 11.17 -11.35
C TYR A 57 -6.47 12.34 -12.29
N THR A 58 -6.47 12.10 -13.60
CA THR A 58 -6.84 13.11 -14.61
C THR A 58 -8.36 13.28 -14.69
N SER A 59 -9.10 12.17 -14.59
CA SER A 59 -10.58 12.17 -14.58
C SER A 59 -11.10 10.91 -13.89
N GLY A 60 -12.40 10.90 -13.60
CA GLY A 60 -13.04 9.85 -12.82
C GLY A 60 -13.33 10.34 -11.41
N ASP A 61 -13.51 9.43 -10.46
CA ASP A 61 -13.67 9.74 -9.04
C ASP A 61 -13.10 8.63 -8.15
N LEU A 62 -12.40 9.03 -7.10
CA LEU A 62 -11.95 8.15 -6.04
C LEU A 62 -12.77 8.45 -4.78
N LEU A 63 -13.52 7.45 -4.28
CA LEU A 63 -14.28 7.61 -3.05
C LEU A 63 -13.58 6.87 -1.91
N ILE A 64 -13.39 7.56 -0.81
CA ILE A 64 -12.89 7.05 0.46
C ILE A 64 -14.01 7.19 1.48
N ASP A 65 -14.46 6.07 2.04
CA ASP A 65 -15.61 6.02 2.93
C ASP A 65 -16.83 6.78 2.38
N TYR A 66 -17.13 6.54 1.09
CA TYR A 66 -18.24 7.17 0.34
C TYR A 66 -18.13 8.69 0.13
N ARG A 67 -17.01 9.30 0.51
CA ARG A 67 -16.72 10.71 0.24
C ARG A 67 -15.83 10.83 -1.00
N SER A 68 -16.23 11.66 -1.96
CA SER A 68 -15.43 11.96 -3.15
C SER A 68 -14.15 12.72 -2.79
N THR A 69 -13.04 12.29 -3.36
CA THR A 69 -11.76 12.99 -3.17
C THR A 69 -11.63 14.26 -4.00
N LYS A 70 -12.58 14.53 -4.90
CA LYS A 70 -12.67 15.83 -5.62
C LYS A 70 -12.83 17.01 -4.67
N ASP A 71 -13.46 16.76 -3.53
CA ASP A 71 -13.73 17.76 -2.49
C ASP A 71 -12.62 17.82 -1.42
N PHE A 72 -11.55 16.98 -1.57
CA PHE A 72 -10.46 16.94 -0.61
C PHE A 72 -9.56 18.17 -0.75
N LYS A 73 -9.26 18.76 0.40
CA LYS A 73 -8.19 19.77 0.55
C LYS A 73 -6.88 19.08 0.91
N ASP A 74 -5.77 19.81 0.86
CA ASP A 74 -4.45 19.28 1.23
C ASP A 74 -4.45 18.66 2.64
N SER A 75 -5.15 19.26 3.59
CA SER A 75 -5.31 18.72 4.96
C SER A 75 -6.08 17.40 5.02
N ASP A 76 -7.02 17.15 4.10
CA ASP A 76 -7.74 15.88 4.02
C ASP A 76 -6.80 14.78 3.48
N TRP A 77 -6.00 15.11 2.46
CA TRP A 77 -4.98 14.23 1.91
C TRP A 77 -3.89 13.90 2.92
N ASP A 78 -3.42 14.89 3.71
CA ASP A 78 -2.44 14.67 4.78
C ASP A 78 -2.99 13.73 5.85
N ARG A 79 -4.24 13.95 6.28
CA ARG A 79 -4.91 13.06 7.23
C ARG A 79 -5.04 11.64 6.66
N TYR A 80 -5.46 11.50 5.42
CA TYR A 80 -5.61 10.21 4.74
C TYR A 80 -4.27 9.46 4.69
N ARG A 81 -3.20 10.10 4.22
CA ARG A 81 -1.86 9.50 4.16
C ARG A 81 -1.30 9.13 5.53
N ASN A 82 -1.55 9.95 6.53
CA ASN A 82 -0.97 9.74 7.86
C ASN A 82 -1.73 8.72 8.72
N HIS A 83 -3.03 8.56 8.52
CA HIS A 83 -3.86 7.74 9.41
C HIS A 83 -4.54 6.54 8.72
N THR A 84 -4.85 6.63 7.43
CA THR A 84 -5.60 5.59 6.73
C THR A 84 -4.71 4.68 5.89
N ILE A 85 -3.58 5.19 5.40
CA ILE A 85 -2.69 4.47 4.49
C ILE A 85 -1.36 4.12 5.15
N GLY A 86 -0.91 2.88 4.94
CA GLY A 86 0.47 2.47 5.12
C GLY A 86 1.10 2.11 3.78
N PHE A 87 2.32 2.59 3.50
CA PHE A 87 3.05 2.27 2.28
C PHE A 87 4.25 1.38 2.53
N VAL A 88 4.37 0.32 1.72
CA VAL A 88 5.52 -0.58 1.64
C VAL A 88 6.06 -0.53 0.21
N PHE A 89 7.30 -0.08 0.04
CA PHE A 89 7.95 0.08 -1.26
C PHE A 89 8.97 -1.03 -1.52
N GLN A 90 9.25 -1.32 -2.78
CA GLN A 90 10.27 -2.27 -3.21
C GLN A 90 11.67 -1.89 -2.71
N SER A 91 12.02 -0.62 -2.71
CA SER A 91 13.32 -0.09 -2.29
C SER A 91 13.42 0.23 -0.79
N TYR A 92 12.49 -0.28 0.02
CA TYR A 92 12.38 -0.10 1.48
C TYR A 92 12.23 1.37 1.93
N ASN A 93 12.85 2.33 1.28
CA ASN A 93 12.84 3.77 1.59
C ASN A 93 13.15 4.07 3.07
N LEU A 94 14.15 3.36 3.63
CA LEU A 94 14.65 3.60 4.98
C LEU A 94 15.71 4.70 4.97
N ILE A 95 15.76 5.48 6.04
CA ILE A 95 16.77 6.51 6.24
C ILE A 95 18.07 5.84 6.70
N PRO A 96 19.16 5.83 5.88
CA PRO A 96 20.33 4.97 6.10
C PRO A 96 21.11 5.26 7.38
N HIS A 97 21.12 6.53 7.81
CA HIS A 97 21.89 6.97 9.00
C HIS A 97 21.07 6.86 10.30
N GLN A 98 19.77 6.57 10.23
CA GLN A 98 18.92 6.37 11.39
C GLN A 98 18.87 4.88 11.79
N SER A 99 18.60 4.63 13.08
CA SER A 99 18.35 3.28 13.58
C SER A 99 17.03 2.70 13.04
N VAL A 100 16.87 1.39 13.16
CA VAL A 100 15.61 0.69 12.86
C VAL A 100 14.45 1.31 13.63
N LEU A 101 14.61 1.52 14.94
CA LEU A 101 13.59 2.15 15.78
C LEU A 101 13.24 3.55 15.28
N ALA A 102 14.25 4.39 15.01
CA ALA A 102 14.03 5.76 14.55
C ALA A 102 13.32 5.82 13.18
N ASN A 103 13.61 4.87 12.28
CA ASN A 103 12.90 4.76 11.00
C ASN A 103 11.40 4.48 11.18
N VAL A 104 11.02 3.67 12.17
CA VAL A 104 9.61 3.38 12.47
C VAL A 104 8.95 4.55 13.22
N GLU A 105 9.65 5.15 14.20
CA GLU A 105 9.15 6.31 14.96
C GLU A 105 8.85 7.53 14.08
N LEU A 106 9.49 7.65 12.92
CA LEU A 106 9.33 8.80 12.02
C LEU A 106 7.89 9.02 11.59
N ALA A 107 7.17 7.96 11.23
CA ALA A 107 5.76 8.04 10.82
C ALA A 107 4.87 8.61 11.95
N LEU A 108 5.14 8.25 13.19
CA LEU A 108 4.43 8.76 14.37
C LEU A 108 4.83 10.21 14.72
N THR A 109 6.05 10.62 14.38
CA THR A 109 6.50 12.01 14.57
C THR A 109 5.69 12.97 13.72
N LEU A 110 5.45 12.60 12.47
CA LEU A 110 4.64 13.38 11.53
C LEU A 110 3.16 13.45 11.96
N SER A 111 2.68 12.45 12.69
CA SER A 111 1.32 12.40 13.24
C SER A 111 1.17 13.12 14.59
N GLY A 112 2.21 13.78 15.10
CA GLY A 112 2.15 14.57 16.35
C GLY A 112 2.10 13.74 17.64
N VAL A 113 2.43 12.45 17.60
CA VAL A 113 2.42 11.55 18.76
C VAL A 113 3.55 11.89 19.74
N SER A 114 3.33 11.83 21.05
CA SER A 114 4.34 12.08 22.07
C SER A 114 5.51 11.12 22.00
N ARG A 115 6.69 11.52 22.48
CA ARG A 115 7.93 10.72 22.39
C ARG A 115 7.80 9.33 23.01
N ASP A 116 7.19 9.23 24.19
CA ASP A 116 7.08 7.96 24.92
C ASP A 116 6.11 7.01 24.21
N GLU A 117 4.98 7.54 23.74
CA GLU A 117 4.01 6.76 22.99
C GLU A 117 4.54 6.33 21.63
N ARG A 118 5.33 7.18 20.93
CA ARG A 118 6.01 6.80 19.68
C ARG A 118 6.93 5.61 19.89
N ARG A 119 7.78 5.68 20.93
CA ARG A 119 8.70 4.58 21.24
C ARG A 119 7.95 3.28 21.53
N LYS A 120 6.89 3.35 22.34
CA LYS A 120 6.07 2.19 22.66
C LYS A 120 5.48 1.55 21.41
N ARG A 121 4.77 2.32 20.58
CA ARG A 121 4.13 1.82 19.35
C ARG A 121 5.15 1.29 18.33
N ALA A 122 6.29 1.96 18.20
CA ALA A 122 7.35 1.50 17.29
C ALA A 122 7.94 0.17 17.74
N LEU A 123 8.13 -0.05 19.04
CA LEU A 123 8.59 -1.32 19.58
C LEU A 123 7.56 -2.44 19.35
N GLU A 124 6.28 -2.18 19.59
CA GLU A 124 5.19 -3.12 19.32
C GLU A 124 5.10 -3.49 17.82
N ALA A 125 5.25 -2.50 16.92
CA ALA A 125 5.26 -2.74 15.48
C ALA A 125 6.47 -3.59 15.04
N LEU A 126 7.65 -3.33 15.59
CA LEU A 126 8.86 -4.11 15.31
C LEU A 126 8.78 -5.53 15.88
N GLU A 127 8.15 -5.73 17.03
CA GLU A 127 7.91 -7.04 17.61
C GLU A 127 6.99 -7.89 16.71
N LYS A 128 5.92 -7.31 16.16
CA LYS A 128 4.99 -7.98 15.21
C LYS A 128 5.67 -8.51 13.95
N VAL A 129 6.76 -7.88 13.53
CA VAL A 129 7.54 -8.34 12.35
C VAL A 129 8.82 -9.10 12.74
N GLY A 130 8.98 -9.49 14.03
CA GLY A 130 10.12 -10.28 14.52
C GLY A 130 11.46 -9.55 14.53
N LEU A 131 11.47 -8.23 14.80
CA LEU A 131 12.67 -7.39 14.82
C LEU A 131 12.93 -6.68 16.14
N LYS A 132 12.36 -7.16 17.26
CA LYS A 132 12.49 -6.57 18.59
C LYS A 132 13.97 -6.37 19.02
N ASP A 133 14.81 -7.34 18.71
CA ASP A 133 16.24 -7.33 19.10
C ASP A 133 17.14 -6.56 18.14
N GLN A 134 16.56 -5.99 17.05
CA GLN A 134 17.31 -5.30 16.00
C GLN A 134 17.16 -3.77 16.04
N ILE A 135 16.50 -3.22 17.06
CA ILE A 135 16.04 -1.81 17.13
C ILE A 135 17.17 -0.77 17.04
N HIS A 136 18.39 -1.14 17.46
CA HIS A 136 19.56 -0.25 17.45
C HIS A 136 20.39 -0.33 16.17
N LYS A 137 20.15 -1.34 15.33
CA LYS A 137 20.84 -1.47 14.04
C LYS A 137 20.42 -0.37 13.07
N ARG A 138 21.30 -0.14 12.08
CA ARG A 138 21.03 0.72 10.93
C ARG A 138 20.74 -0.14 9.69
N PRO A 139 20.08 0.40 8.65
CA PRO A 139 19.77 -0.33 7.43
C PRO A 139 20.96 -1.05 6.79
N ASN A 140 22.15 -0.44 6.79
CA ASN A 140 23.38 -1.04 6.25
C ASN A 140 23.90 -2.26 7.04
N GLN A 141 23.32 -2.56 8.20
CA GLN A 141 23.66 -3.71 9.06
C GLN A 141 22.59 -4.82 8.96
N MET A 142 21.67 -4.71 8.00
CA MET A 142 20.51 -5.58 7.87
C MET A 142 20.46 -6.26 6.51
N SER A 143 19.86 -7.46 6.45
CA SER A 143 19.54 -8.11 5.19
C SER A 143 18.35 -7.42 4.49
N GLY A 144 18.16 -7.67 3.18
CA GLY A 144 17.03 -7.15 2.42
C GLY A 144 15.68 -7.48 3.06
N GLY A 145 15.49 -8.73 3.48
CA GLY A 145 14.26 -9.15 4.16
C GLY A 145 14.06 -8.52 5.53
N GLN A 146 15.12 -8.24 6.27
CA GLN A 146 15.03 -7.47 7.51
C GLN A 146 14.65 -6.02 7.24
N MET A 147 15.24 -5.38 6.23
CA MET A 147 14.88 -4.01 5.82
C MET A 147 13.42 -3.92 5.36
N GLN A 148 12.92 -4.92 4.64
CA GLN A 148 11.52 -4.98 4.23
C GLN A 148 10.58 -5.13 5.44
N ARG A 149 10.94 -5.94 6.43
CA ARG A 149 10.16 -6.03 7.68
C ARG A 149 10.15 -4.72 8.45
N VAL A 150 11.24 -3.95 8.47
CA VAL A 150 11.25 -2.58 9.03
C VAL A 150 10.31 -1.66 8.27
N ALA A 151 10.30 -1.71 6.92
CA ALA A 151 9.40 -0.92 6.10
C ALA A 151 7.92 -1.27 6.37
N ILE A 152 7.60 -2.55 6.56
CA ILE A 152 6.26 -3.01 6.96
C ILE A 152 5.90 -2.49 8.36
N ALA A 153 6.80 -2.61 9.35
CA ALA A 153 6.56 -2.09 10.70
C ALA A 153 6.29 -0.59 10.68
N ARG A 154 7.07 0.18 9.90
CA ARG A 154 6.86 1.63 9.70
C ARG A 154 5.50 1.92 9.07
N ALA A 155 5.08 1.13 8.09
CA ALA A 155 3.78 1.31 7.44
C ALA A 155 2.60 1.04 8.39
N LEU A 156 2.77 0.12 9.35
CA LEU A 156 1.73 -0.31 10.29
C LEU A 156 1.65 0.52 11.57
N VAL A 157 2.67 1.30 11.91
CA VAL A 157 2.82 1.93 13.24
C VAL A 157 1.72 2.94 13.58
N ASN A 158 1.11 3.57 12.56
CA ASN A 158 -0.06 4.43 12.70
C ASN A 158 -1.40 3.66 12.70
N ASN A 159 -1.35 2.33 12.69
CA ASN A 159 -2.51 1.45 12.60
C ASN A 159 -3.45 1.80 11.43
N PRO A 160 -2.95 1.88 10.18
CA PRO A 160 -3.76 2.24 9.02
C PRO A 160 -4.84 1.20 8.72
N ASP A 161 -5.91 1.61 8.03
CA ASP A 161 -6.95 0.70 7.53
C ASP A 161 -6.53 -0.02 6.24
N ILE A 162 -5.65 0.60 5.46
CA ILE A 162 -5.21 0.14 4.13
C ILE A 162 -3.69 0.06 4.08
N LEU A 163 -3.16 -1.08 3.68
CA LEU A 163 -1.74 -1.27 3.38
C LEU A 163 -1.53 -1.38 1.88
N LEU A 164 -0.75 -0.48 1.32
CA LEU A 164 -0.36 -0.48 -0.09
C LEU A 164 1.06 -1.00 -0.22
N ALA A 165 1.27 -2.03 -1.04
CA ALA A 165 2.58 -2.66 -1.21
C ALA A 165 2.98 -2.67 -2.70
N ASP A 166 4.04 -1.93 -3.03
CA ASP A 166 4.59 -1.87 -4.37
C ASP A 166 5.78 -2.83 -4.49
N GLU A 167 5.57 -3.96 -5.19
CA GLU A 167 6.56 -5.02 -5.41
C GLU A 167 7.32 -5.43 -4.12
N PRO A 168 6.64 -5.77 -3.02
CA PRO A 168 7.27 -5.91 -1.69
C PRO A 168 8.27 -7.06 -1.59
N THR A 169 8.31 -7.95 -2.57
CA THR A 169 9.22 -9.10 -2.63
C THR A 169 10.19 -9.03 -3.81
N GLY A 170 10.13 -7.99 -4.66
CA GLY A 170 10.84 -7.92 -5.93
C GLY A 170 12.37 -7.91 -5.83
N ALA A 171 12.94 -7.57 -4.67
CA ALA A 171 14.39 -7.55 -4.41
C ALA A 171 14.86 -8.66 -3.46
N LEU A 172 14.01 -9.69 -3.18
CA LEU A 172 14.24 -10.71 -2.17
C LEU A 172 14.40 -12.10 -2.80
N ASP A 173 15.14 -12.97 -2.12
CA ASP A 173 15.17 -14.40 -2.43
C ASP A 173 13.81 -15.07 -2.14
N SER A 174 13.62 -16.29 -2.67
CA SER A 174 12.35 -17.01 -2.57
C SER A 174 11.91 -17.30 -1.13
N ALA A 175 12.84 -17.71 -0.25
CA ALA A 175 12.49 -18.02 1.14
C ALA A 175 12.09 -16.77 1.93
N THR A 176 12.83 -15.68 1.73
CA THR A 176 12.52 -14.38 2.33
C THR A 176 11.21 -13.82 1.80
N SER A 177 10.94 -13.98 0.49
CA SER A 177 9.67 -13.57 -0.14
C SER A 177 8.47 -14.25 0.51
N VAL A 178 8.55 -15.56 0.76
CA VAL A 178 7.51 -16.32 1.48
C VAL A 178 7.25 -15.71 2.86
N ALA A 179 8.31 -15.45 3.64
CA ALA A 179 8.15 -14.87 4.98
C ALA A 179 7.49 -13.47 4.96
N ILE A 180 7.80 -12.64 3.96
CA ILE A 180 7.12 -11.34 3.79
C ILE A 180 5.66 -11.52 3.42
N MET A 181 5.34 -12.46 2.51
CA MET A 181 3.96 -12.74 2.12
C MET A 181 3.11 -13.28 3.27
N GLU A 182 3.69 -14.08 4.16
CA GLU A 182 3.02 -14.56 5.37
C GLU A 182 2.66 -13.40 6.31
N ILE A 183 3.57 -12.43 6.50
CA ILE A 183 3.29 -11.22 7.28
C ILE A 183 2.14 -10.42 6.64
N LEU A 184 2.18 -10.19 5.31
CA LEU A 184 1.13 -9.45 4.61
C LEU A 184 -0.22 -10.17 4.68
N ASN A 185 -0.23 -11.50 4.58
CA ASN A 185 -1.43 -12.32 4.69
C ASN A 185 -2.05 -12.25 6.10
N GLU A 186 -1.24 -12.23 7.14
CA GLU A 186 -1.73 -12.05 8.52
C GLU A 186 -2.37 -10.66 8.71
N ILE A 187 -1.74 -9.62 8.16
CA ILE A 187 -2.27 -8.24 8.17
C ILE A 187 -3.62 -8.17 7.45
N ALA A 188 -3.78 -8.90 6.34
CA ALA A 188 -4.99 -8.87 5.52
C ALA A 188 -6.23 -9.46 6.20
N LYS A 189 -6.08 -10.20 7.31
CA LYS A 189 -7.20 -10.67 8.14
C LYS A 189 -7.96 -9.53 8.81
N GLU A 190 -7.28 -8.41 9.08
CA GLU A 190 -7.84 -7.27 9.79
C GLU A 190 -7.92 -6.00 8.93
N LYS A 191 -7.16 -5.92 7.83
CA LYS A 191 -6.97 -4.73 7.00
C LYS A 191 -7.13 -5.03 5.51
N LEU A 192 -7.38 -3.99 4.72
CA LEU A 192 -7.26 -4.09 3.27
C LEU A 192 -5.77 -4.03 2.89
N VAL A 193 -5.26 -5.08 2.25
CA VAL A 193 -3.93 -5.11 1.65
C VAL A 193 -4.06 -5.09 0.14
N ILE A 194 -3.50 -4.07 -0.51
CA ILE A 194 -3.41 -3.98 -1.98
C ILE A 194 -1.94 -4.08 -2.35
N MET A 195 -1.57 -5.16 -3.00
CA MET A 195 -0.22 -5.41 -3.47
C MET A 195 -0.18 -5.34 -4.99
N VAL A 196 0.76 -4.62 -5.54
CA VAL A 196 1.11 -4.74 -6.97
C VAL A 196 2.33 -5.63 -7.11
N THR A 197 2.29 -6.55 -8.06
CA THR A 197 3.39 -7.49 -8.29
C THR A 197 3.38 -8.03 -9.72
N HIS A 198 4.53 -8.49 -10.17
CA HIS A 198 4.68 -9.26 -11.41
C HIS A 198 4.84 -10.77 -11.16
N ASN A 199 4.79 -11.22 -9.90
CA ASN A 199 4.91 -12.64 -9.53
C ASN A 199 3.53 -13.30 -9.38
N PRO A 200 3.05 -14.10 -10.38
CA PRO A 200 1.75 -14.73 -10.33
C PRO A 200 1.65 -15.86 -9.30
N GLU A 201 2.75 -16.55 -8.99
CA GLU A 201 2.74 -17.67 -8.05
C GLU A 201 2.46 -17.20 -6.63
N LEU A 202 3.16 -16.13 -6.19
CA LEU A 202 2.92 -15.53 -4.88
C LEU A 202 1.50 -14.93 -4.79
N ALA A 203 1.04 -14.26 -5.86
CA ALA A 203 -0.31 -13.73 -5.90
C ALA A 203 -1.37 -14.83 -5.75
N GLN A 204 -1.24 -15.94 -6.50
CA GLN A 204 -2.18 -17.08 -6.43
C GLN A 204 -2.20 -17.75 -5.07
N LYS A 205 -1.03 -17.86 -4.43
CA LYS A 205 -0.90 -18.56 -3.14
C LYS A 205 -1.48 -17.77 -1.97
N TYR A 206 -1.35 -16.45 -1.97
CA TYR A 206 -1.64 -15.62 -0.78
C TYR A 206 -2.85 -14.69 -0.91
N SER A 207 -3.24 -14.31 -2.14
CA SER A 207 -4.30 -13.32 -2.31
C SER A 207 -5.70 -13.94 -2.31
N THR A 208 -6.63 -13.26 -1.71
CA THR A 208 -8.06 -13.60 -1.75
C THR A 208 -8.74 -13.12 -3.04
N ARG A 209 -8.09 -12.17 -3.74
CA ARG A 209 -8.54 -11.60 -5.01
C ARG A 209 -7.35 -11.20 -5.87
N ILE A 210 -7.42 -11.53 -7.15
CA ILE A 210 -6.40 -11.17 -8.14
C ILE A 210 -7.06 -10.33 -9.22
N ILE A 211 -6.51 -9.14 -9.46
CA ILE A 211 -6.93 -8.23 -10.53
C ILE A 211 -5.81 -8.18 -11.56
N ARG A 212 -6.12 -8.39 -12.82
CA ARG A 212 -5.16 -8.31 -13.92
C ARG A 212 -5.27 -6.97 -14.62
N LEU A 213 -4.16 -6.25 -14.66
CA LEU A 213 -4.04 -4.97 -15.35
C LEU A 213 -3.22 -5.15 -16.63
N LEU A 214 -3.73 -4.66 -17.75
CA LEU A 214 -3.04 -4.64 -19.04
C LEU A 214 -3.27 -3.26 -19.69
N ASP A 215 -2.19 -2.59 -20.08
CA ASP A 215 -2.21 -1.31 -20.80
C ASP A 215 -3.16 -0.25 -20.22
N GLY A 216 -3.21 -0.16 -18.88
CA GLY A 216 -4.02 0.80 -18.15
C GLY A 216 -5.48 0.42 -17.96
N GLU A 217 -5.87 -0.83 -18.28
CA GLU A 217 -7.23 -1.35 -18.16
C GLU A 217 -7.29 -2.61 -17.28
N VAL A 218 -8.40 -2.82 -16.57
CA VAL A 218 -8.67 -4.09 -15.87
C VAL A 218 -9.20 -5.09 -16.89
N VAL A 219 -8.46 -6.17 -17.10
CA VAL A 219 -8.84 -7.24 -18.04
C VAL A 219 -9.42 -8.47 -17.37
N ASP A 220 -9.15 -8.65 -16.08
CA ASP A 220 -9.68 -9.77 -15.30
C ASP A 220 -9.75 -9.39 -13.80
N ASP A 221 -10.74 -9.93 -13.10
CA ASP A 221 -10.94 -9.78 -11.66
C ASP A 221 -11.52 -11.09 -11.10
N SER A 222 -10.73 -11.83 -10.36
CA SER A 222 -11.07 -13.19 -9.88
C SER A 222 -12.23 -13.23 -8.88
N ASN A 223 -12.54 -12.11 -8.21
CA ASN A 223 -13.58 -12.02 -7.18
C ASN A 223 -14.14 -10.60 -7.09
N PRO A 224 -14.82 -10.11 -8.16
CA PRO A 224 -15.30 -8.74 -8.22
C PRO A 224 -16.27 -8.42 -7.07
N TYR A 225 -16.19 -7.20 -6.57
CA TYR A 225 -17.09 -6.72 -5.53
C TYR A 225 -17.86 -5.52 -6.05
N THR A 226 -19.18 -5.67 -6.10
CA THR A 226 -20.10 -4.59 -6.48
C THR A 226 -20.98 -4.26 -5.30
N ILE A 227 -21.10 -2.99 -4.97
CA ILE A 227 -22.08 -2.56 -3.97
C ILE A 227 -23.46 -2.76 -4.58
N LYS A 228 -24.29 -3.57 -3.95
CA LYS A 228 -25.73 -3.58 -4.28
C LYS A 228 -26.28 -2.22 -3.87
N GLU A 229 -26.74 -1.42 -4.83
CA GLU A 229 -27.47 -0.19 -4.57
C GLU A 229 -28.64 -0.54 -3.62
N GLY A 230 -28.66 0.03 -2.42
CA GLY A 230 -29.79 -0.16 -1.49
C GLY A 230 -29.47 -0.38 -0.02
N LYS A 231 -28.22 -0.50 0.42
CA LYS A 231 -27.91 -0.46 1.85
C LYS A 231 -27.18 0.83 2.18
N LYS A 232 -27.93 1.86 2.59
CA LYS A 232 -27.40 2.94 3.44
C LYS A 232 -26.86 2.23 4.69
N ALA A 233 -25.60 2.54 5.02
CA ALA A 233 -24.95 2.04 6.22
C ALA A 233 -25.81 2.38 7.45
N GLU A 234 -26.18 1.36 8.23
CA GLU A 234 -26.47 1.46 9.63
C GLU A 234 -25.19 1.62 10.44
#